data_9c1d0c31bafd936ea43f1f399e3c916e
#
_entry.id   9c1d0c31bafd936ea43f1f399e3c916e
#
_cell.length_a   1.000
_cell.length_b   1.000
_cell.length_c   1.000
_cell.angle_alpha   90.00
_cell.angle_beta   90.00
_cell.angle_gamma   90.00
#
_symmetry.space_group_name_H-M   'P 1'
#
loop_
_entity.id
_entity.type
_entity.pdbx_description
1 polymer ?
#
loop_
_entity_poly.entity_id
_entity_poly.type
_entity_poly.pdbx_seq_one_letter_code
_entity_poly.pdbx_strand_id
1 'polypeptide(L)'
;MEHKERNESIRLKMLDEIADIEAFSKGREAAELTADKMWQKAIVMSLINIGELSKAFTEDYIAAMPEIPWKAIRGFRNIAAHQYGIIDFDDVYKTVTEDIPSLKAALQAQGE
;
A
#
# COMPACT_ATOMS: atom_id res chain seq x y z
N MET A 1 25.21 -4.85 4.82
CA MET A 1 25.35 -3.50 4.27
C MET A 1 24.42 -3.26 3.09
N GLU A 2 24.57 -4.03 2.02
CA GLU A 2 23.68 -3.91 0.85
C GLU A 2 22.22 -4.10 1.19
N HIS A 3 21.89 -5.07 2.05
CA HIS A 3 20.51 -5.35 2.44
C HIS A 3 19.88 -4.16 3.17
N LYS A 4 20.64 -3.51 4.03
CA LYS A 4 20.17 -2.36 4.79
C LYS A 4 19.90 -1.18 3.87
N GLU A 5 20.81 -0.91 2.93
CA GLU A 5 20.64 0.18 1.96
C GLU A 5 19.46 -0.09 1.03
N ARG A 6 19.31 -1.34 0.61
CA ARG A 6 18.21 -1.76 -0.23
C ARG A 6 16.87 -1.59 0.48
N ASN A 7 16.78 -2.06 1.73
CA ASN A 7 15.54 -1.92 2.51
C ASN A 7 15.18 -0.45 2.69
N GLU A 8 16.17 0.41 2.93
CA GLU A 8 15.95 1.85 3.09
C GLU A 8 15.43 2.47 1.81
N SER A 9 16.00 2.11 0.66
CA SER A 9 15.54 2.60 -0.63
C SER A 9 14.08 2.20 -0.90
N ILE A 10 13.74 0.95 -0.60
CA ILE A 10 12.39 0.44 -0.79
C ILE A 10 11.43 1.14 0.17
N ARG A 11 11.83 1.34 1.42
CA ARG A 11 11.03 2.05 2.42
C ARG A 11 10.64 3.45 1.92
N LEU A 12 11.62 4.18 1.40
CA LEU A 12 11.38 5.54 0.89
C LEU A 12 10.44 5.52 -0.32
N LYS A 13 10.62 4.57 -1.23
CA LYS A 13 9.74 4.43 -2.40
C LYS A 13 8.32 4.09 -1.98
N MET A 14 8.18 3.23 -0.97
CA MET A 14 6.88 2.85 -0.46
C MET A 14 6.18 4.03 0.22
N LEU A 15 6.93 4.83 0.97
CA LEU A 15 6.39 6.05 1.57
C LEU A 15 5.94 7.04 0.51
N ASP A 16 6.62 7.11 -0.65
CA ASP A 16 6.18 7.95 -1.76
C ASP A 16 4.84 7.48 -2.33
N GLU A 17 4.65 6.16 -2.48
CA GLU A 17 3.36 5.63 -2.93
C GLU A 17 2.25 5.94 -1.93
N ILE A 18 2.56 5.85 -0.64
CA ILE A 18 1.60 6.20 0.41
C ILE A 18 1.24 7.69 0.33
N ALA A 19 2.21 8.55 0.09
CA ALA A 19 1.97 9.99 -0.08
C ALA A 19 1.04 10.27 -1.26
N ASP A 20 1.19 9.52 -2.35
CA ASP A 20 0.29 9.63 -3.50
C ASP A 20 -1.14 9.25 -3.12
N ILE A 21 -1.31 8.12 -2.42
CA ILE A 21 -2.63 7.69 -1.95
C ILE A 21 -3.26 8.77 -1.07
N GLU A 22 -2.49 9.35 -0.16
CA GLU A 22 -2.96 10.41 0.72
C GLU A 22 -3.40 11.65 -0.08
N ALA A 23 -2.60 12.04 -1.07
CA ALA A 23 -2.91 13.19 -1.91
C ALA A 23 -4.17 12.96 -2.74
N PHE A 24 -4.32 11.77 -3.33
CA PHE A 24 -5.51 11.43 -4.14
C PHE A 24 -6.78 11.39 -3.30
N SER A 25 -6.65 11.06 -2.02
CA SER A 25 -7.79 10.73 -1.16
C SER A 25 -8.16 11.83 -0.18
N LYS A 26 -7.37 12.90 -0.10
CA LYS A 26 -7.55 13.96 0.88
C LYS A 26 -8.95 14.58 0.81
N GLY A 27 -9.66 14.52 1.94
CA GLY A 27 -10.98 15.14 2.04
C GLY A 27 -12.08 14.44 1.28
N ARG A 28 -11.84 13.22 0.79
CA ARG A 28 -12.82 12.48 -0.02
C ARG A 28 -13.42 11.33 0.78
N GLU A 29 -14.66 10.99 0.45
CA GLU A 29 -15.44 9.98 1.17
C GLU A 29 -15.60 8.69 0.36
N ALA A 30 -15.98 7.61 1.05
CA ALA A 30 -16.15 6.29 0.46
C ALA A 30 -17.08 6.29 -0.76
N ALA A 31 -18.19 7.01 -0.67
CA ALA A 31 -19.17 7.07 -1.77
C ALA A 31 -18.58 7.66 -3.04
N GLU A 32 -17.63 8.59 -2.91
CA GLU A 32 -16.96 9.17 -4.07
C GLU A 32 -16.05 8.16 -4.76
N LEU A 33 -15.42 7.27 -3.99
CA LEU A 33 -14.53 6.25 -4.56
C LEU A 33 -15.32 5.29 -5.44
N THR A 34 -16.50 4.89 -5.01
CA THR A 34 -17.33 3.97 -5.80
C THR A 34 -17.85 4.61 -7.08
N ALA A 35 -17.83 5.93 -7.19
CA ALA A 35 -18.32 6.68 -8.34
C ALA A 35 -17.23 7.24 -9.25
N ASP A 36 -15.97 7.23 -8.83
CA ASP A 36 -14.87 7.87 -9.55
C ASP A 36 -13.85 6.86 -10.07
N LYS A 37 -13.97 6.53 -11.34
CA LYS A 37 -13.09 5.54 -11.98
C LYS A 37 -11.62 5.97 -11.99
N MET A 38 -11.36 7.27 -12.16
CA MET A 38 -9.98 7.77 -12.18
C MET A 38 -9.32 7.57 -10.82
N TRP A 39 -10.04 7.92 -9.75
CA TRP A 39 -9.52 7.72 -8.39
C TRP A 39 -9.35 6.24 -8.08
N GLN A 40 -10.31 5.39 -8.48
CA GLN A 40 -10.21 3.93 -8.33
C GLN A 40 -8.92 3.40 -8.95
N LYS A 41 -8.66 3.77 -10.20
CA LYS A 41 -7.47 3.27 -10.91
C LYS A 41 -6.17 3.80 -10.29
N ALA A 42 -6.17 5.04 -9.86
CA ALA A 42 -5.00 5.63 -9.20
C ALA A 42 -4.67 4.89 -7.90
N ILE A 43 -5.67 4.66 -7.06
CA ILE A 43 -5.49 3.95 -5.78
C ILE A 43 -5.03 2.50 -6.03
N VAL A 44 -5.70 1.80 -6.96
CA VAL A 44 -5.34 0.41 -7.26
C VAL A 44 -3.89 0.31 -7.74
N MET A 45 -3.46 1.23 -8.60
CA MET A 45 -2.08 1.23 -9.08
C MET A 45 -1.10 1.43 -7.92
N SER A 46 -1.37 2.38 -7.02
CA SER A 46 -0.49 2.61 -5.88
C SER A 46 -0.45 1.41 -4.93
N LEU A 47 -1.59 0.76 -4.69
CA LEU A 47 -1.63 -0.44 -3.85
C LEU A 47 -0.85 -1.60 -4.48
N ILE A 48 -0.94 -1.77 -5.80
CA ILE A 48 -0.16 -2.76 -6.53
C ILE A 48 1.34 -2.46 -6.36
N ASN A 49 1.74 -1.21 -6.53
CA ASN A 49 3.14 -0.81 -6.40
C ASN A 49 3.67 -1.08 -5.00
N ILE A 50 2.87 -0.80 -3.97
CA ILE A 50 3.24 -1.10 -2.58
C ILE A 50 3.47 -2.59 -2.40
N GLY A 51 2.58 -3.42 -2.93
CA GLY A 51 2.71 -4.87 -2.87
C GLY A 51 3.97 -5.37 -3.57
N GLU A 52 4.26 -4.84 -4.76
CA GLU A 52 5.46 -5.23 -5.51
C GLU A 52 6.74 -4.79 -4.81
N LEU A 53 6.76 -3.57 -4.28
CA LEU A 53 7.90 -3.08 -3.50
C LEU A 53 8.17 -3.97 -2.27
N SER A 54 7.12 -4.42 -1.59
CA SER A 54 7.25 -5.23 -0.38
C SER A 54 7.99 -6.54 -0.62
N LYS A 55 7.93 -7.07 -1.84
CA LYS A 55 8.60 -8.32 -2.20
C LYS A 55 10.12 -8.20 -2.20
N ALA A 56 10.63 -7.00 -2.30
CA ALA A 56 12.06 -6.74 -2.34
C ALA A 56 12.67 -6.52 -0.94
N PHE A 57 11.86 -6.37 0.10
CA PHE A 57 12.37 -6.32 1.47
C PHE A 57 12.97 -7.66 1.87
N THR A 58 13.98 -7.64 2.74
CA THR A 58 14.52 -8.86 3.31
C THR A 58 13.52 -9.47 4.30
N GLU A 59 13.66 -10.77 4.56
CA GLU A 59 12.75 -11.48 5.46
C GLU A 59 12.78 -10.93 6.89
N ASP A 60 13.97 -10.59 7.38
CA ASP A 60 14.11 -10.01 8.71
C ASP A 60 13.45 -8.64 8.83
N TYR A 61 13.51 -7.84 7.75
CA TYR A 61 12.83 -6.54 7.72
C TYR A 61 11.31 -6.72 7.83
N ILE A 62 10.76 -7.64 7.07
CA ILE A 62 9.34 -7.98 7.10
C ILE A 62 8.95 -8.51 8.50
N ALA A 63 9.78 -9.40 9.06
CA ALA A 63 9.51 -10.01 10.36
C ALA A 63 9.51 -8.99 11.50
N ALA A 64 10.20 -7.87 11.33
CA ALA A 64 10.23 -6.79 12.33
C ALA A 64 8.89 -6.03 12.40
N MET A 65 8.00 -6.23 11.44
CA MET A 65 6.69 -5.56 11.38
C MET A 65 5.58 -6.62 11.24
N PRO A 66 5.41 -7.50 12.26
CA PRO A 66 4.47 -8.61 12.16
C PRO A 66 3.00 -8.20 12.13
N GLU A 67 2.69 -6.99 12.57
CA GLU A 67 1.32 -6.46 12.57
C GLU A 67 0.84 -6.05 11.17
N ILE A 68 1.76 -5.92 10.21
CA ILE A 68 1.40 -5.54 8.85
C ILE A 68 0.98 -6.78 8.06
N PRO A 69 -0.18 -6.76 7.37
CA PRO A 69 -0.67 -7.93 6.61
C PRO A 69 0.05 -8.08 5.27
N TRP A 70 1.34 -8.40 5.31
CA TRP A 70 2.20 -8.46 4.11
C TRP A 70 1.67 -9.41 3.04
N LYS A 71 1.11 -10.55 3.45
CA LYS A 71 0.60 -11.52 2.49
C LYS A 71 -0.56 -10.94 1.67
N ALA A 72 -1.47 -10.23 2.34
CA ALA A 72 -2.60 -9.58 1.66
C ALA A 72 -2.12 -8.45 0.76
N ILE A 73 -1.15 -7.67 1.23
CA ILE A 73 -0.56 -6.56 0.46
C ILE A 73 0.07 -7.10 -0.83
N ARG A 74 0.86 -8.16 -0.73
CA ARG A 74 1.51 -8.77 -1.89
C ARG A 74 0.52 -9.43 -2.84
N GLY A 75 -0.57 -9.97 -2.31
CA GLY A 75 -1.58 -10.68 -3.10
C GLY A 75 -2.55 -9.76 -3.83
N PHE A 76 -2.60 -8.49 -3.49
CA PHE A 76 -3.56 -7.56 -4.07
C PHE A 76 -3.42 -7.45 -5.59
N ARG A 77 -2.18 -7.53 -6.11
CA ARG A 77 -1.93 -7.49 -7.55
C ARG A 77 -2.70 -8.58 -8.29
N ASN A 78 -2.74 -9.79 -7.75
CA ASN A 78 -3.45 -10.90 -8.41
C ASN A 78 -4.95 -10.63 -8.45
N ILE A 79 -5.51 -10.10 -7.37
CA ILE A 79 -6.93 -9.73 -7.32
C ILE A 79 -7.22 -8.66 -8.35
N ALA A 80 -6.40 -7.62 -8.40
CA ALA A 80 -6.58 -6.52 -9.34
C ALA A 80 -6.44 -6.96 -10.80
N ALA A 81 -5.48 -7.85 -11.09
CA ALA A 81 -5.21 -8.31 -12.45
C ALA A 81 -6.30 -9.24 -12.98
N HIS A 82 -6.85 -10.11 -12.12
CA HIS A 82 -7.76 -11.16 -12.57
C HIS A 82 -9.21 -10.94 -12.19
N GLN A 83 -9.47 -10.08 -11.21
CA GLN A 83 -10.82 -9.89 -10.65
C GLN A 83 -11.16 -8.42 -10.44
N TYR A 84 -10.62 -7.54 -11.31
CA TYR A 84 -10.84 -6.10 -11.16
C TYR A 84 -12.34 -5.76 -11.07
N GLY A 85 -13.15 -6.39 -11.89
CA GLY A 85 -14.59 -6.11 -11.95
C GLY A 85 -15.36 -6.42 -10.67
N ILE A 86 -14.76 -7.21 -9.76
CA ILE A 86 -15.39 -7.55 -8.48
C ILE A 86 -14.71 -6.95 -7.28
N ILE A 87 -13.76 -6.00 -7.49
CA ILE A 87 -13.15 -5.29 -6.39
C ILE A 87 -14.22 -4.48 -5.66
N ASP A 88 -14.28 -4.65 -4.34
CA ASP A 88 -15.17 -3.86 -3.48
C ASP A 88 -14.42 -2.60 -3.07
N PHE A 89 -14.82 -1.45 -3.62
CA PHE A 89 -14.14 -0.18 -3.34
C PHE A 89 -14.46 0.38 -1.96
N ASP A 90 -15.48 -0.12 -1.29
CA ASP A 90 -15.69 0.20 0.12
C ASP A 90 -14.58 -0.44 0.96
N ASP A 91 -14.19 -1.68 0.64
CA ASP A 91 -13.05 -2.35 1.28
C ASP A 91 -11.74 -1.64 0.95
N VAL A 92 -11.56 -1.18 -0.28
CA VAL A 92 -10.38 -0.41 -0.69
C VAL A 92 -10.30 0.89 0.11
N TYR A 93 -11.43 1.58 0.27
CA TYR A 93 -11.47 2.82 1.06
C TYR A 93 -11.06 2.56 2.51
N LYS A 94 -11.53 1.46 3.08
CA LYS A 94 -11.17 1.05 4.44
C LYS A 94 -9.65 0.78 4.54
N THR A 95 -9.09 0.13 3.54
CA THR A 95 -7.63 -0.08 3.46
C THR A 95 -6.90 1.25 3.47
N VAL A 96 -7.35 2.21 2.67
CA VAL A 96 -6.72 3.53 2.56
C VAL A 96 -6.81 4.30 3.87
N THR A 97 -7.92 4.19 4.60
CA THR A 97 -8.14 4.99 5.81
C THR A 97 -7.64 4.31 7.08
N GLU A 98 -7.44 3.00 7.08
CA GLU A 98 -7.03 2.24 8.27
C GLU A 98 -5.68 1.58 8.10
N ASP A 99 -5.50 0.77 7.05
CA ASP A 99 -4.29 -0.03 6.89
C ASP A 99 -3.10 0.81 6.41
N ILE A 100 -3.33 1.74 5.51
CA ILE A 100 -2.26 2.59 4.98
C ILE A 100 -1.65 3.48 6.06
N PRO A 101 -2.43 4.14 6.93
CA PRO A 101 -1.83 4.88 8.05
C PRO A 101 -1.00 4.00 8.99
N SER A 102 -1.44 2.76 9.24
CA SER A 102 -0.68 1.81 10.06
C SER A 102 0.64 1.42 9.40
N LEU A 103 0.60 1.15 8.10
CA LEU A 103 1.80 0.84 7.32
C LEU A 103 2.76 2.02 7.34
N LYS A 104 2.26 3.23 7.13
CA LYS A 104 3.07 4.45 7.15
C LYS A 104 3.81 4.59 8.48
N ALA A 105 3.09 4.43 9.59
CA ALA A 105 3.68 4.55 10.92
C ALA A 105 4.78 3.50 11.14
N ALA A 106 4.53 2.25 10.72
CA ALA A 106 5.50 1.17 10.86
C ALA A 106 6.76 1.45 10.04
N LEU A 107 6.60 1.93 8.80
CA LEU A 107 7.74 2.26 7.94
C LEU A 107 8.55 3.44 8.48
N GLN A 108 7.87 4.45 9.01
CA GLN A 108 8.55 5.61 9.60
C GLN A 108 9.37 5.20 10.82
N ALA A 109 8.85 4.30 11.64
CA ALA A 109 9.58 3.77 12.81
C ALA A 109 10.86 3.03 12.39
N GLN A 110 10.85 2.34 11.26
CA GLN A 110 12.02 1.62 10.77
C GLN A 110 13.14 2.57 10.30
N GLY A 111 12.81 3.79 9.93
CA GLY A 111 13.78 4.78 9.48
C GLY A 111 14.60 5.41 10.60
N GLU A 112 14.19 5.18 11.82
CA GLU A 112 14.89 5.69 13.02
C GLU A 112 15.93 4.69 13.50
#